data_146349803de49801f2c4d6189b3c0aa0
#
_entry.id   146349803de49801f2c4d6189b3c0aa0
#
_cell.length_a   1.000
_cell.length_b   1.000
_cell.length_c   1.000
_cell.angle_alpha   90.00
_cell.angle_beta   90.00
_cell.angle_gamma   90.00
#
_symmetry.space_group_name_H-M   'P 1'
#
loop_
_entity.id
_entity.type
_entity.pdbx_description
1 polymer ?
#
loop_
_entity_poly.entity_id
_entity_poly.type
_entity_poly.pdbx_seq_one_letter_code
_entity_poly.pdbx_strand_id
1 'polypeptide(L)'
;MESAPRLSVVQIGDDPASASYIKAKANTASRVGIILTHHHLPLDTPVKELENLVDNLNESEDGLIIQLPIPKTLEPVLERIKPDNDVDGFHSENLGKLVQGISGMVPCTPAGIIELLYRSGNDPEGKHVVVVGRSTIVGTPLSLLLSQKGVDATVTLCHSRTKSLHEHCKQADILVAAVGKANMITKEMVKPGAVIIDVGVNRTSEGLVGDVSHDVRDVASQITPVPGGVGPMTVVMLMSNTCLL
;
A
#
# COMPACT_ATOMS: atom_id res chain seq x y z
N MET A 1 -26.29 -3.60 20.33
CA MET A 1 -25.88 -3.05 19.01
C MET A 1 -24.41 -2.76 19.16
N GLU A 2 -23.55 -3.38 18.37
CA GLU A 2 -22.14 -3.00 18.32
C GLU A 2 -22.03 -1.56 17.82
N SER A 3 -21.15 -0.79 18.43
CA SER A 3 -20.87 0.60 17.98
C SER A 3 -20.22 0.57 16.61
N ALA A 4 -20.48 1.59 15.78
CA ALA A 4 -19.79 1.73 14.50
C ALA A 4 -18.28 1.88 14.72
N PRO A 5 -17.44 1.18 13.93
CA PRO A 5 -15.98 1.32 14.04
C PRO A 5 -15.53 2.77 13.84
N ARG A 6 -14.50 3.18 14.58
CA ARG A 6 -13.96 4.54 14.58
C ARG A 6 -12.55 4.52 14.03
N LEU A 7 -12.31 5.35 13.02
CA LEU A 7 -11.02 5.50 12.36
C LEU A 7 -10.54 6.95 12.43
N SER A 8 -9.39 7.19 13.03
CA SER A 8 -8.76 8.50 12.99
C SER A 8 -7.63 8.55 11.94
N VAL A 9 -7.65 9.61 11.15
CA VAL A 9 -6.63 9.90 10.13
C VAL A 9 -5.93 11.19 10.51
N VAL A 10 -4.65 11.12 10.81
CA VAL A 10 -3.81 12.30 11.13
C VAL A 10 -3.05 12.72 9.87
N GLN A 11 -3.25 13.96 9.43
CA GLN A 11 -2.51 14.59 8.34
C GLN A 11 -1.59 15.68 8.90
N ILE A 12 -0.37 15.75 8.38
CA ILE A 12 0.61 16.79 8.74
C ILE A 12 0.98 17.58 7.50
N GLY A 13 0.71 18.91 7.54
CA GLY A 13 0.91 19.80 6.40
C GLY A 13 -0.13 19.63 5.29
N ASP A 14 0.08 20.34 4.17
CA ASP A 14 -0.91 20.58 3.10
C ASP A 14 -0.57 19.85 1.79
N ASP A 15 -0.03 18.63 1.86
CA ASP A 15 0.24 17.87 0.63
C ASP A 15 -1.05 17.56 -0.14
N PRO A 16 -1.19 18.01 -1.41
CA PRO A 16 -2.42 17.83 -2.19
C PRO A 16 -2.73 16.35 -2.52
N ALA A 17 -1.71 15.49 -2.57
CA ALA A 17 -1.92 14.06 -2.80
C ALA A 17 -2.54 13.44 -1.54
N SER A 18 -2.02 13.75 -0.36
CA SER A 18 -2.56 13.32 0.92
C SER A 18 -4.02 13.75 1.09
N ALA A 19 -4.37 15.01 0.78
CA ALA A 19 -5.75 15.51 0.85
C ALA A 19 -6.71 14.71 -0.05
N SER A 20 -6.26 14.35 -1.26
CA SER A 20 -7.05 13.52 -2.19
C SER A 20 -7.29 12.11 -1.66
N TYR A 21 -6.26 11.49 -1.07
CA TYR A 21 -6.36 10.15 -0.47
C TYR A 21 -7.27 10.16 0.76
N ILE A 22 -7.16 11.16 1.64
CA ILE A 22 -8.02 11.30 2.83
C ILE A 22 -9.48 11.47 2.42
N LYS A 23 -9.76 12.27 1.38
CA LYS A 23 -11.11 12.40 0.84
C LYS A 23 -11.68 11.07 0.33
N ALA A 24 -10.86 10.28 -0.37
CA ALA A 24 -11.26 8.95 -0.83
C ALA A 24 -11.53 8.00 0.35
N LYS A 25 -10.69 8.01 1.39
CA LYS A 25 -10.88 7.25 2.63
C LYS A 25 -12.18 7.65 3.32
N ALA A 26 -12.43 8.95 3.50
CA ALA A 26 -13.65 9.46 4.15
C ALA A 26 -14.94 9.06 3.39
N ASN A 27 -14.93 9.17 2.06
CA ASN A 27 -16.05 8.74 1.23
C ASN A 27 -16.31 7.25 1.35
N THR A 28 -15.25 6.42 1.40
CA THR A 28 -15.40 4.96 1.52
C THR A 28 -15.86 4.58 2.92
N ALA A 29 -15.28 5.17 3.97
CA ALA A 29 -15.67 4.96 5.36
C ALA A 29 -17.17 5.24 5.57
N SER A 30 -17.66 6.38 5.08
CA SER A 30 -19.09 6.73 5.14
C SER A 30 -20.00 5.70 4.45
N ARG A 31 -19.56 5.11 3.34
CA ARG A 31 -20.34 4.10 2.59
C ARG A 31 -20.42 2.75 3.32
N VAL A 32 -19.45 2.43 4.14
CA VAL A 32 -19.37 1.14 4.86
C VAL A 32 -19.71 1.28 6.36
N GLY A 33 -20.11 2.47 6.81
CA GLY A 33 -20.55 2.70 8.19
C GLY A 33 -19.43 2.92 9.20
N ILE A 34 -18.21 3.22 8.76
CA ILE A 34 -17.08 3.60 9.62
C ILE A 34 -17.15 5.09 9.92
N ILE A 35 -17.00 5.48 11.18
CA ILE A 35 -16.89 6.87 11.61
C ILE A 35 -15.44 7.31 11.45
N LEU A 36 -15.15 8.11 10.41
CA LEU A 36 -13.80 8.63 10.17
C LEU A 36 -13.67 10.06 10.70
N THR A 37 -12.67 10.28 11.56
CA THR A 37 -12.26 11.61 12.04
C THR A 37 -10.94 12.02 11.40
N HIS A 38 -10.90 13.22 10.80
CA HIS A 38 -9.68 13.76 10.19
C HIS A 38 -9.07 14.82 11.10
N HIS A 39 -7.83 14.60 11.53
CA HIS A 39 -7.01 15.54 12.29
C HIS A 39 -5.99 16.16 11.36
N HIS A 40 -6.07 17.45 11.13
CA HIS A 40 -5.15 18.19 10.27
C HIS A 40 -4.23 19.07 11.12
N LEU A 41 -2.95 18.76 11.11
CA LEU A 41 -1.92 19.46 11.88
C LEU A 41 -0.98 20.26 10.97
N PRO A 42 -0.44 21.38 11.44
CA PRO A 42 0.57 22.16 10.72
C PRO A 42 1.85 21.35 10.44
N LEU A 43 2.59 21.74 9.40
CA LEU A 43 3.85 21.06 9.02
C LEU A 43 4.93 21.14 10.10
N ASP A 44 4.90 22.21 10.90
CA ASP A 44 5.84 22.51 11.99
C ASP A 44 5.35 22.00 13.36
N THR A 45 4.36 21.11 13.37
CA THR A 45 3.85 20.48 14.60
C THR A 45 4.99 19.89 15.43
N PRO A 46 5.09 20.27 16.72
CA PRO A 46 6.09 19.68 17.61
C PRO A 46 5.90 18.18 17.80
N VAL A 47 6.99 17.41 17.87
CA VAL A 47 6.96 15.96 18.11
C VAL A 47 6.07 15.62 19.31
N LYS A 48 6.20 16.35 20.42
CA LYS A 48 5.45 16.11 21.66
C LYS A 48 3.94 16.30 21.51
N GLU A 49 3.51 17.22 20.67
CA GLU A 49 2.10 17.46 20.38
C GLU A 49 1.51 16.26 19.60
N LEU A 50 2.22 15.79 18.56
CA LEU A 50 1.81 14.61 17.79
C LEU A 50 1.80 13.35 18.67
N GLU A 51 2.83 13.15 19.52
CA GLU A 51 2.85 12.05 20.48
C GLU A 51 1.61 12.04 21.39
N ASN A 52 1.29 13.19 21.99
CA ASN A 52 0.13 13.31 22.87
C ASN A 52 -1.20 13.03 22.15
N LEU A 53 -1.31 13.49 20.90
CA LEU A 53 -2.49 13.21 20.07
C LEU A 53 -2.61 11.70 19.81
N VAL A 54 -1.52 11.05 19.38
CA VAL A 54 -1.50 9.60 19.10
C VAL A 54 -1.84 8.80 20.35
N ASP A 55 -1.27 9.16 21.53
CA ASP A 55 -1.57 8.48 22.79
C ASP A 55 -3.06 8.57 23.12
N ASN A 56 -3.68 9.73 22.95
CA ASN A 56 -5.12 9.91 23.19
C ASN A 56 -5.98 9.10 22.20
N LEU A 57 -5.59 9.11 20.91
CA LEU A 57 -6.33 8.37 19.88
C LEU A 57 -6.21 6.86 20.04
N ASN A 58 -5.08 6.36 20.51
CA ASN A 58 -4.92 4.94 20.86
C ASN A 58 -5.91 4.43 21.92
N GLU A 59 -6.47 5.32 22.75
CA GLU A 59 -7.44 4.94 23.80
C GLU A 59 -8.89 5.16 23.34
N SER A 60 -9.13 6.01 22.35
CA SER A 60 -10.48 6.44 21.97
C SER A 60 -10.96 5.91 20.63
N GLU A 61 -10.05 5.47 19.77
CA GLU A 61 -10.35 5.02 18.42
C GLU A 61 -10.05 3.53 18.26
N ASP A 62 -10.79 2.87 17.35
CA ASP A 62 -10.50 1.48 17.00
C ASP A 62 -9.28 1.44 16.05
N GLY A 63 -9.29 2.24 14.98
CA GLY A 63 -8.19 2.33 14.02
C GLY A 63 -7.54 3.71 13.97
N LEU A 64 -6.23 3.76 13.74
CA LEU A 64 -5.44 4.97 13.63
C LEU A 64 -4.45 4.89 12.48
N ILE A 65 -4.36 5.95 11.69
CA ILE A 65 -3.30 6.13 10.70
C ILE A 65 -2.71 7.54 10.76
N ILE A 66 -1.42 7.63 10.49
CA ILE A 66 -0.74 8.89 10.16
C ILE A 66 -0.48 8.89 8.65
N GLN A 67 -1.15 9.80 7.94
CA GLN A 67 -1.07 9.87 6.48
C GLN A 67 0.33 10.29 6.01
N LEU A 68 1.00 9.39 5.31
CA LEU A 68 2.30 9.69 4.70
C LEU A 68 2.14 10.54 3.40
N PRO A 69 3.14 11.37 3.05
CA PRO A 69 4.43 11.54 3.73
C PRO A 69 4.37 12.49 4.94
N ILE A 70 5.29 12.33 5.88
CA ILE A 70 5.48 13.22 7.03
C ILE A 70 6.96 13.64 7.14
N PRO A 71 7.27 14.74 7.88
CA PRO A 71 8.64 15.10 8.20
C PRO A 71 9.40 13.97 8.90
N LYS A 72 10.66 13.74 8.53
CA LYS A 72 11.50 12.68 9.12
C LYS A 72 11.63 12.77 10.65
N THR A 73 11.57 13.97 11.19
CA THR A 73 11.60 14.21 12.64
C THR A 73 10.40 13.62 13.38
N LEU A 74 9.29 13.40 12.65
CA LEU A 74 8.04 12.84 13.18
C LEU A 74 7.89 11.34 12.90
N GLU A 75 8.71 10.75 12.02
CA GLU A 75 8.63 9.31 11.70
C GLU A 75 8.67 8.40 12.94
N PRO A 76 9.47 8.67 14.01
CA PRO A 76 9.46 7.83 15.21
C PRO A 76 8.10 7.74 15.92
N VAL A 77 7.21 8.72 15.69
CA VAL A 77 5.87 8.72 16.30
C VAL A 77 4.97 7.62 15.69
N LEU A 78 5.28 7.12 14.49
CA LEU A 78 4.55 6.00 13.88
C LEU A 78 4.56 4.76 14.78
N GLU A 79 5.65 4.49 15.48
CA GLU A 79 5.77 3.37 16.41
C GLU A 79 5.02 3.57 17.75
N ARG A 80 4.39 4.73 17.95
CA ARG A 80 3.50 4.95 19.12
C ARG A 80 2.06 4.54 18.86
N ILE A 81 1.67 4.36 17.62
CA ILE A 81 0.39 3.74 17.31
C ILE A 81 0.42 2.33 17.90
N LYS A 82 -0.57 1.95 18.70
CA LYS A 82 -0.64 0.58 19.22
C LYS A 82 -0.75 -0.40 18.05
N PRO A 83 -0.06 -1.57 18.09
CA PRO A 83 -0.14 -2.57 17.03
C PRO A 83 -1.57 -2.96 16.65
N ASP A 84 -2.46 -3.03 17.61
CA ASP A 84 -3.87 -3.36 17.40
C ASP A 84 -4.66 -2.20 16.76
N ASN A 85 -4.27 -0.94 16.96
CA ASN A 85 -4.88 0.22 16.31
C ASN A 85 -4.24 0.57 14.95
N ASP A 86 -3.10 -0.05 14.59
CA ASP A 86 -2.36 0.20 13.35
C ASP A 86 -3.06 -0.46 12.15
N VAL A 87 -4.11 0.15 11.65
CA VAL A 87 -4.89 -0.39 10.52
C VAL A 87 -4.20 -0.22 9.15
N ASP A 88 -3.13 0.57 9.05
CA ASP A 88 -2.26 0.60 7.86
C ASP A 88 -1.29 -0.60 7.82
N GLY A 89 -1.02 -1.24 8.98
CA GLY A 89 -0.15 -2.41 9.12
C GLY A 89 1.34 -2.10 9.02
N PHE A 90 1.77 -0.89 9.41
CA PHE A 90 3.17 -0.44 9.28
C PHE A 90 3.98 -0.55 10.57
N HIS A 91 3.34 -0.77 11.71
CA HIS A 91 4.02 -0.95 12.99
C HIS A 91 4.98 -2.14 12.93
N SER A 92 6.16 -1.98 13.54
CA SER A 92 7.23 -3.01 13.51
C SER A 92 6.77 -4.36 14.03
N GLU A 93 5.89 -4.40 15.04
CA GLU A 93 5.30 -5.64 15.55
C GLU A 93 4.42 -6.33 14.50
N ASN A 94 3.56 -5.59 13.78
CA ASN A 94 2.70 -6.13 12.73
C ASN A 94 3.53 -6.67 11.55
N LEU A 95 4.57 -5.93 11.15
CA LEU A 95 5.52 -6.42 10.16
C LEU A 95 6.30 -7.65 10.65
N GLY A 96 6.62 -7.72 11.93
CA GLY A 96 7.23 -8.90 12.56
C GLY A 96 6.29 -10.11 12.54
N LYS A 97 5.00 -9.93 12.85
CA LYS A 97 3.97 -10.97 12.73
C LYS A 97 3.85 -11.47 11.28
N LEU A 98 3.86 -10.53 10.31
CA LEU A 98 3.84 -10.87 8.87
C LEU A 98 5.02 -11.75 8.46
N VAL A 99 6.24 -11.43 8.88
CA VAL A 99 7.44 -12.26 8.61
C VAL A 99 7.30 -13.68 9.16
N GLN A 100 6.68 -13.83 10.34
CA GLN A 100 6.49 -15.12 11.02
C GLN A 100 5.26 -15.89 10.53
N GLY A 101 4.45 -15.32 9.65
CA GLY A 101 3.17 -15.92 9.23
C GLY A 101 2.13 -15.98 10.36
N ILE A 102 2.25 -15.10 11.36
CA ILE A 102 1.29 -14.96 12.46
C ILE A 102 0.20 -13.98 12.04
N SER A 103 -1.05 -14.26 12.40
CA SER A 103 -2.18 -13.34 12.15
C SER A 103 -1.93 -11.98 12.80
N GLY A 104 -2.23 -10.92 12.07
CA GLY A 104 -2.06 -9.54 12.50
C GLY A 104 -2.51 -8.57 11.41
N MET A 105 -2.37 -7.28 11.65
CA MET A 105 -2.63 -6.26 10.65
C MET A 105 -1.63 -6.37 9.51
N VAL A 106 -2.13 -6.41 8.30
CA VAL A 106 -1.35 -6.52 7.06
C VAL A 106 -1.35 -5.19 6.33
N PRO A 107 -0.21 -4.73 5.79
CA PRO A 107 -0.16 -3.52 5.01
C PRO A 107 -1.21 -3.48 3.90
N CYS A 108 -2.00 -2.40 3.86
CA CYS A 108 -3.21 -2.32 3.03
C CYS A 108 -2.94 -2.46 1.53
N THR A 109 -1.89 -1.82 1.00
CA THR A 109 -1.56 -1.91 -0.44
C THR A 109 -1.14 -3.33 -0.84
N PRO A 110 -0.23 -4.01 -0.13
CA PRO A 110 0.07 -5.42 -0.36
C PRO A 110 -1.15 -6.33 -0.31
N ALA A 111 -1.97 -6.20 0.73
CA ALA A 111 -3.21 -6.98 0.85
C ALA A 111 -4.16 -6.75 -0.33
N GLY A 112 -4.32 -5.48 -0.75
CA GLY A 112 -5.13 -5.11 -1.91
C GLY A 112 -4.60 -5.68 -3.22
N ILE A 113 -3.29 -5.82 -3.38
CA ILE A 113 -2.68 -6.45 -4.56
C ILE A 113 -2.98 -7.95 -4.59
N ILE A 114 -2.84 -8.64 -3.47
CA ILE A 114 -3.19 -10.07 -3.35
C ILE A 114 -4.67 -10.29 -3.72
N GLU A 115 -5.56 -9.47 -3.18
CA GLU A 115 -7.00 -9.54 -3.47
C GLU A 115 -7.31 -9.25 -4.96
N LEU A 116 -6.62 -8.28 -5.57
CA LEU A 116 -6.75 -8.01 -7.01
C LEU A 116 -6.32 -9.22 -7.85
N LEU A 117 -5.22 -9.87 -7.50
CA LEU A 117 -4.74 -11.05 -8.22
C LEU A 117 -5.78 -12.18 -8.16
N TYR A 118 -6.29 -12.53 -7.00
CA TYR A 118 -7.29 -13.57 -6.86
C TYR A 118 -8.60 -13.23 -7.59
N ARG A 119 -9.14 -12.00 -7.42
CA ARG A 119 -10.40 -11.60 -8.06
C ARG A 119 -10.30 -11.47 -9.57
N SER A 120 -9.12 -11.23 -10.11
CA SER A 120 -8.88 -11.20 -11.55
C SER A 120 -8.54 -12.57 -12.16
N GLY A 121 -8.56 -13.64 -11.35
CA GLY A 121 -8.25 -15.00 -11.79
C GLY A 121 -6.76 -15.26 -12.01
N ASN A 122 -5.90 -14.43 -11.41
CA ASN A 122 -4.44 -14.54 -11.53
C ASN A 122 -3.82 -15.07 -10.25
N ASP A 123 -4.22 -16.28 -9.86
CA ASP A 123 -3.66 -16.94 -8.68
C ASP A 123 -2.12 -16.96 -8.75
N PRO A 124 -1.42 -16.45 -7.72
CA PRO A 124 0.03 -16.41 -7.69
C PRO A 124 0.70 -17.75 -7.39
N GLU A 125 -0.04 -18.79 -7.00
CA GLU A 125 0.49 -20.13 -6.69
C GLU A 125 1.37 -20.65 -7.84
N GLY A 126 2.61 -21.02 -7.53
CA GLY A 126 3.59 -21.54 -8.47
C GLY A 126 4.08 -20.54 -9.53
N LYS A 127 3.64 -19.27 -9.50
CA LYS A 127 4.08 -18.24 -10.43
C LYS A 127 5.39 -17.59 -10.00
N HIS A 128 6.15 -17.14 -10.98
CA HIS A 128 7.29 -16.26 -10.73
C HIS A 128 6.80 -14.80 -10.69
N VAL A 129 6.82 -14.22 -9.50
CA VAL A 129 6.44 -12.82 -9.27
C VAL A 129 7.69 -11.97 -9.11
N VAL A 130 7.84 -10.94 -9.93
CA VAL A 130 8.91 -9.96 -9.78
C VAL A 130 8.32 -8.67 -9.22
N VAL A 131 8.82 -8.25 -8.05
CA VAL A 131 8.43 -7.01 -7.38
C VAL A 131 9.54 -5.99 -7.56
N VAL A 132 9.26 -4.90 -8.26
CA VAL A 132 10.20 -3.79 -8.47
C VAL A 132 9.88 -2.67 -7.51
N GLY A 133 10.73 -2.50 -6.50
CA GLY A 133 10.55 -1.60 -5.36
C GLY A 133 10.59 -2.38 -4.04
N ARG A 134 11.30 -1.85 -3.02
CA ARG A 134 11.47 -2.51 -1.72
C ARG A 134 11.14 -1.60 -0.54
N SER A 135 10.14 -0.75 -0.69
CA SER A 135 9.63 0.05 0.43
C SER A 135 9.08 -0.86 1.52
N THR A 136 9.15 -0.40 2.76
CA THR A 136 8.59 -1.11 3.91
C THR A 136 7.06 -1.12 3.92
N ILE A 137 6.44 -0.23 3.14
CA ILE A 137 4.98 -0.09 3.05
C ILE A 137 4.36 -0.86 1.88
N VAL A 138 5.14 -1.26 0.86
CA VAL A 138 4.62 -1.99 -0.31
C VAL A 138 5.50 -3.18 -0.69
N GLY A 139 6.68 -2.94 -1.28
CA GLY A 139 7.43 -4.01 -1.96
C GLY A 139 7.92 -5.10 -1.03
N THR A 140 8.47 -4.74 0.13
CA THR A 140 8.94 -5.73 1.11
C THR A 140 7.78 -6.56 1.67
N PRO A 141 6.72 -5.97 2.26
CA PRO A 141 5.60 -6.75 2.80
C PRO A 141 4.85 -7.54 1.71
N LEU A 142 4.72 -7.02 0.50
CA LEU A 142 4.13 -7.78 -0.60
C LEU A 142 4.95 -9.03 -0.94
N SER A 143 6.28 -8.90 -0.97
CA SER A 143 7.16 -10.05 -1.24
C SER A 143 7.04 -11.14 -0.18
N LEU A 144 6.85 -10.74 1.07
CA LEU A 144 6.59 -11.66 2.18
C LEU A 144 5.24 -12.37 1.99
N LEU A 145 4.16 -11.62 1.75
CA LEU A 145 2.83 -12.19 1.54
C LEU A 145 2.80 -13.19 0.38
N LEU A 146 3.37 -12.81 -0.76
CA LEU A 146 3.41 -13.67 -1.95
C LEU A 146 4.15 -14.99 -1.71
N SER A 147 5.21 -14.97 -0.89
CA SER A 147 6.01 -16.16 -0.58
C SER A 147 5.49 -16.98 0.60
N GLN A 148 4.43 -16.53 1.29
CA GLN A 148 3.85 -17.29 2.39
C GLN A 148 3.21 -18.58 1.93
N LYS A 149 3.21 -19.58 2.82
CA LYS A 149 2.49 -20.84 2.63
C LYS A 149 0.99 -20.58 2.42
N GLY A 150 0.44 -21.11 1.36
CA GLY A 150 -0.95 -20.91 0.94
C GLY A 150 -1.14 -19.81 -0.10
N VAL A 151 -0.09 -19.01 -0.38
CA VAL A 151 0.00 -18.12 -1.57
C VAL A 151 1.04 -18.68 -2.54
N ASP A 152 2.16 -19.18 -2.02
CA ASP A 152 3.11 -20.08 -2.66
C ASP A 152 3.72 -19.59 -4.00
N ALA A 153 3.91 -18.27 -4.13
CA ALA A 153 4.62 -17.69 -5.27
C ALA A 153 6.15 -17.79 -5.09
N THR A 154 6.87 -17.86 -6.19
CA THR A 154 8.33 -17.63 -6.21
C THR A 154 8.57 -16.15 -6.45
N VAL A 155 9.23 -15.45 -5.52
CA VAL A 155 9.35 -13.98 -5.55
C VAL A 155 10.79 -13.53 -5.79
N THR A 156 10.97 -12.62 -6.76
CA THR A 156 12.21 -11.86 -6.94
C THR A 156 11.96 -10.39 -6.59
N LEU A 157 12.60 -9.93 -5.51
CA LEU A 157 12.51 -8.53 -5.08
C LEU A 157 13.65 -7.70 -5.67
N CYS A 158 13.30 -6.76 -6.55
CA CYS A 158 14.23 -5.86 -7.25
C CYS A 158 14.21 -4.45 -6.67
N HIS A 159 15.32 -3.73 -6.84
CA HIS A 159 15.50 -2.38 -6.32
C HIS A 159 16.47 -1.56 -7.18
N SER A 160 16.70 -0.29 -6.86
CA SER A 160 17.55 0.65 -7.62
C SER A 160 19.02 0.21 -7.83
N ARG A 161 19.48 -0.80 -7.09
CA ARG A 161 20.83 -1.37 -7.24
C ARG A 161 20.82 -2.78 -7.83
N THR A 162 19.68 -3.29 -8.25
CA THR A 162 19.57 -4.58 -8.93
C THR A 162 20.26 -4.48 -10.29
N LYS A 163 21.21 -5.37 -10.54
CA LYS A 163 21.84 -5.50 -11.87
C LYS A 163 20.87 -6.19 -12.81
N SER A 164 20.92 -5.86 -14.09
CA SER A 164 20.11 -6.50 -15.13
C SER A 164 18.61 -6.53 -14.79
N LEU A 165 18.06 -5.42 -14.28
CA LEU A 165 16.63 -5.32 -13.91
C LEU A 165 15.71 -5.78 -15.03
N HIS A 166 16.05 -5.44 -16.26
CA HIS A 166 15.32 -5.85 -17.48
C HIS A 166 15.18 -7.38 -17.57
N GLU A 167 16.25 -8.14 -17.31
CA GLU A 167 16.24 -9.60 -17.37
C GLU A 167 15.36 -10.23 -16.28
N HIS A 168 15.36 -9.65 -15.09
CA HIS A 168 14.47 -10.09 -14.01
C HIS A 168 13.01 -9.86 -14.39
N CYS A 169 12.67 -8.66 -14.86
CA CYS A 169 11.31 -8.32 -15.26
C CYS A 169 10.79 -9.21 -16.40
N LYS A 170 11.63 -9.56 -17.37
CA LYS A 170 11.28 -10.46 -18.49
C LYS A 170 10.95 -11.88 -18.07
N GLN A 171 11.34 -12.32 -16.90
CA GLN A 171 11.04 -13.66 -16.40
C GLN A 171 9.72 -13.73 -15.63
N ALA A 172 9.12 -12.58 -15.32
CA ALA A 172 7.93 -12.50 -14.48
C ALA A 172 6.67 -13.05 -15.17
N ASP A 173 5.96 -13.94 -14.53
CA ASP A 173 4.57 -14.26 -14.86
C ASP A 173 3.64 -13.13 -14.36
N ILE A 174 3.99 -12.57 -13.19
CA ILE A 174 3.35 -11.40 -12.60
C ILE A 174 4.43 -10.38 -12.28
N LEU A 175 4.31 -9.16 -12.83
CA LEU A 175 5.24 -8.07 -12.57
C LEU A 175 4.55 -6.97 -11.79
N VAL A 176 5.10 -6.63 -10.62
CA VAL A 176 4.61 -5.55 -9.76
C VAL A 176 5.58 -4.38 -9.80
N ALA A 177 5.12 -3.21 -10.26
CA ALA A 177 5.90 -1.99 -10.31
C ALA A 177 5.50 -1.05 -9.16
N ALA A 178 6.41 -0.81 -8.21
CA ALA A 178 6.18 -0.01 -7.01
C ALA A 178 7.41 0.88 -6.69
N VAL A 179 7.83 1.69 -7.65
CA VAL A 179 9.05 2.51 -7.57
C VAL A 179 8.79 4.02 -7.48
N GLY A 180 7.55 4.46 -7.78
CA GLY A 180 7.18 5.88 -7.80
C GLY A 180 7.94 6.66 -8.89
N LYS A 181 8.14 6.04 -10.05
CA LYS A 181 8.83 6.65 -11.19
C LYS A 181 8.04 6.39 -12.48
N ALA A 182 7.46 7.46 -13.01
CA ALA A 182 6.60 7.40 -14.19
C ALA A 182 7.25 6.66 -15.36
N ASN A 183 6.51 5.73 -15.96
CA ASN A 183 6.88 5.00 -17.18
C ASN A 183 8.25 4.27 -17.12
N MET A 184 8.67 3.86 -15.92
CA MET A 184 9.96 3.17 -15.77
C MET A 184 9.96 1.77 -16.37
N ILE A 185 8.84 1.07 -16.30
CA ILE A 185 8.67 -0.27 -16.89
C ILE A 185 8.16 -0.11 -18.31
N THR A 186 8.96 -0.52 -19.28
CA THR A 186 8.63 -0.47 -20.70
C THR A 186 8.27 -1.86 -21.23
N LYS A 187 7.67 -1.93 -22.44
CA LYS A 187 7.25 -3.22 -23.01
C LYS A 187 8.40 -4.19 -23.27
N GLU A 188 9.62 -3.70 -23.51
CA GLU A 188 10.81 -4.51 -23.69
C GLU A 188 11.22 -5.24 -22.43
N MET A 189 10.79 -4.74 -21.25
CA MET A 189 11.04 -5.33 -19.94
C MET A 189 9.99 -6.37 -19.54
N VAL A 190 8.92 -6.52 -20.30
CA VAL A 190 7.78 -7.37 -19.94
C VAL A 190 7.80 -8.67 -20.71
N LYS A 191 7.57 -9.79 -20.03
CA LYS A 191 7.31 -11.10 -20.66
C LYS A 191 5.96 -11.04 -21.39
N PRO A 192 5.88 -11.42 -22.66
CA PRO A 192 4.61 -11.51 -23.36
C PRO A 192 3.58 -12.37 -22.59
N GLY A 193 2.38 -11.84 -22.37
CA GLY A 193 1.33 -12.50 -21.61
C GLY A 193 1.43 -12.35 -20.09
N ALA A 194 2.42 -11.62 -19.56
CA ALA A 194 2.51 -11.36 -18.10
C ALA A 194 1.33 -10.52 -17.59
N VAL A 195 1.01 -10.72 -16.32
CA VAL A 195 0.08 -9.87 -15.57
C VAL A 195 0.86 -8.73 -14.92
N ILE A 196 0.37 -7.50 -15.05
CA ILE A 196 1.07 -6.30 -14.58
C ILE A 196 0.25 -5.62 -13.49
N ILE A 197 0.87 -5.42 -12.35
CA ILE A 197 0.33 -4.64 -11.24
C ILE A 197 1.12 -3.33 -11.14
N ASP A 198 0.53 -2.26 -11.60
CA ASP A 198 1.10 -0.90 -11.51
C ASP A 198 0.63 -0.23 -10.23
N VAL A 199 1.53 -0.09 -9.27
CA VAL A 199 1.27 0.52 -7.95
C VAL A 199 1.61 2.00 -7.95
N GLY A 200 2.46 2.44 -8.89
CA GLY A 200 2.93 3.81 -8.97
C GLY A 200 1.80 4.81 -9.23
N VAL A 201 1.88 5.95 -8.55
CA VAL A 201 0.99 7.10 -8.81
C VAL A 201 1.87 8.33 -8.92
N ASN A 202 2.11 8.76 -10.13
CA ASN A 202 2.98 9.89 -10.44
C ASN A 202 2.16 11.02 -11.04
N ARG A 203 2.30 12.24 -10.49
CA ARG A 203 1.66 13.44 -11.05
C ARG A 203 2.55 14.02 -12.14
N THR A 204 2.03 14.14 -13.35
CA THR A 204 2.68 14.76 -14.50
C THR A 204 1.84 15.94 -15.01
N SER A 205 2.34 16.66 -16.01
CA SER A 205 1.58 17.70 -16.71
C SER A 205 0.33 17.15 -17.42
N GLU A 206 0.33 15.86 -17.74
CA GLU A 206 -0.77 15.19 -18.46
C GLU A 206 -1.77 14.51 -17.49
N GLY A 207 -1.51 14.55 -16.20
CA GLY A 207 -2.35 13.95 -15.17
C GLY A 207 -1.62 12.91 -14.31
N LEU A 208 -2.38 11.95 -13.79
CA LEU A 208 -1.83 10.84 -13.00
C LEU A 208 -1.43 9.69 -13.92
N VAL A 209 -0.18 9.24 -13.80
CA VAL A 209 0.36 8.10 -14.54
C VAL A 209 1.02 7.11 -13.57
N GLY A 210 1.10 5.86 -14.00
CA GLY A 210 1.75 4.80 -13.25
C GLY A 210 3.27 4.73 -13.44
N ASP A 211 3.87 3.70 -12.87
CA ASP A 211 5.27 3.34 -13.09
C ASP A 211 5.47 2.57 -14.41
N VAL A 212 4.38 2.11 -15.02
CA VAL A 212 4.39 1.28 -16.24
C VAL A 212 4.00 2.12 -17.44
N SER A 213 4.78 2.03 -18.52
CA SER A 213 4.51 2.77 -19.75
C SER A 213 3.28 2.21 -20.48
N HIS A 214 2.60 3.08 -21.23
CA HIS A 214 1.33 2.74 -21.87
C HIS A 214 1.46 1.59 -22.90
N ASP A 215 2.59 1.47 -23.58
CA ASP A 215 2.86 0.45 -24.59
C ASP A 215 3.01 -0.97 -24.05
N VAL A 216 3.12 -1.14 -22.72
CA VAL A 216 3.08 -2.45 -22.04
C VAL A 216 1.75 -3.17 -22.31
N ARG A 217 0.67 -2.42 -22.56
CA ARG A 217 -0.65 -2.99 -22.90
C ARG A 217 -0.65 -3.86 -24.15
N ASP A 218 0.33 -3.64 -25.05
CA ASP A 218 0.45 -4.42 -26.28
C ASP A 218 0.97 -5.85 -26.04
N VAL A 219 1.62 -6.08 -24.91
CA VAL A 219 2.30 -7.36 -24.58
C VAL A 219 1.78 -8.03 -23.32
N ALA A 220 1.22 -7.29 -22.39
CA ALA A 220 0.63 -7.81 -21.15
C ALA A 220 -0.70 -8.52 -21.40
N SER A 221 -1.00 -9.59 -20.64
CA SER A 221 -2.33 -10.20 -20.66
C SER A 221 -3.36 -9.35 -19.92
N GLN A 222 -2.92 -8.76 -18.79
CA GLN A 222 -3.73 -7.88 -17.96
C GLN A 222 -2.82 -6.82 -17.33
N ILE A 223 -3.37 -5.63 -17.11
CA ILE A 223 -2.68 -4.55 -16.41
C ILE A 223 -3.67 -3.75 -15.58
N THR A 224 -3.31 -3.44 -14.34
CA THR A 224 -4.11 -2.54 -13.49
C THR A 224 -4.08 -1.12 -14.06
N PRO A 225 -5.22 -0.41 -14.11
CA PRO A 225 -5.25 0.98 -14.53
C PRO A 225 -4.66 1.92 -13.46
N VAL A 226 -4.08 3.03 -13.91
CA VAL A 226 -3.71 4.16 -13.04
C VAL A 226 -4.31 5.44 -13.65
N PRO A 227 -5.19 6.14 -12.92
CA PRO A 227 -5.80 5.78 -11.63
C PRO A 227 -6.87 4.68 -11.75
N GLY A 228 -7.29 4.11 -10.61
CA GLY A 228 -8.45 3.21 -10.53
C GLY A 228 -8.14 1.73 -10.29
N GLY A 229 -6.85 1.35 -10.22
CA GLY A 229 -6.40 -0.01 -9.93
C GLY A 229 -6.10 -0.24 -8.44
N VAL A 230 -4.82 -0.24 -8.08
CA VAL A 230 -4.34 -0.57 -6.72
C VAL A 230 -4.80 0.45 -5.66
N GLY A 231 -4.84 1.75 -5.99
CA GLY A 231 -5.22 2.79 -5.02
C GLY A 231 -6.57 2.58 -4.34
N PRO A 232 -7.67 2.38 -5.09
CA PRO A 232 -8.98 2.05 -4.48
C PRO A 232 -8.95 0.80 -3.60
N MET A 233 -8.19 -0.23 -3.98
CA MET A 233 -8.06 -1.45 -3.17
C MET A 233 -7.33 -1.19 -1.85
N THR A 234 -6.31 -0.34 -1.84
CA THR A 234 -5.65 0.10 -0.60
C THR A 234 -6.67 0.71 0.37
N VAL A 235 -7.57 1.56 -0.12
CA VAL A 235 -8.63 2.17 0.71
C VAL A 235 -9.61 1.11 1.22
N VAL A 236 -9.99 0.16 0.39
CA VAL A 236 -10.90 -0.94 0.80
C VAL A 236 -10.24 -1.81 1.87
N MET A 237 -8.97 -2.15 1.72
CA MET A 237 -8.24 -2.95 2.73
C MET A 237 -8.08 -2.21 4.06
N LEU A 238 -7.89 -0.88 4.02
CA LEU A 238 -7.90 -0.07 5.23
C LEU A 238 -9.25 -0.16 5.98
N MET A 239 -10.36 -0.07 5.24
CA MET A 239 -11.69 -0.24 5.85
C MET A 239 -11.87 -1.66 6.38
N SER A 240 -11.39 -2.67 5.66
CA SER A 240 -11.42 -4.07 6.11
C SER A 240 -10.64 -4.25 7.42
N ASN A 241 -9.40 -3.73 7.49
CA ASN A 241 -8.60 -3.78 8.72
C ASN A 241 -9.32 -3.09 9.89
N THR A 242 -9.93 -1.92 9.64
CA THR A 242 -10.70 -1.19 10.69
C THR A 242 -11.94 -1.97 11.18
N CYS A 243 -12.52 -2.84 10.34
CA CYS A 243 -13.67 -3.67 10.74
C CYS A 243 -13.28 -5.00 11.40
N LEU A 244 -12.02 -5.38 11.40
CA LEU A 244 -11.52 -6.61 12.04
C LEU A 244 -11.21 -6.43 13.53
N LEU A 245 -11.27 -5.20 14.00
CA LEU A 245 -11.06 -4.80 15.41
C LEU A 245 -12.39 -4.81 16.17
#